data_58d213e6983a0079ecb192f9d521e15c
#
_entry.id   58d213e6983a0079ecb192f9d521e15c
#
_cell.length_a   1.000
_cell.length_b   1.000
_cell.length_c   1.000
_cell.angle_alpha   90.00
_cell.angle_beta   90.00
_cell.angle_gamma   90.00
#
_symmetry.space_group_name_H-M   'P 1'
#
loop_
_entity.id
_entity.type
_entity.pdbx_description
1 polymer ?
#
loop_
_entity_poly.entity_id
_entity_poly.type
_entity_poly.pdbx_seq_one_letter_code
_entity_poly.pdbx_strand_id
1 'polypeptide(L)'
;TLDRSSAASDVYKRQALARALAPEPQLLLLDEPFSNLDGELRRRLSHEVRDILKARGTSAILVTHDQEEAFAVSDQVGVFNQGRLEQWDTPFNLYHEPASPFVASFVGQGYFIRGQLLSPDTVQTELGVIHGNRAYTMAPGSSVDVLLRPDDIVPDADSALQAQIVGKTFLGAATLYRLQLPTGSQLEAIFPSHADHQPGQQVGIRVAADHLVVFPAPGSVAAQVNL
;
A
#
# COMPACT_ATOMS: atom_id res chain seq x y z
N THR A 1 -4.01 -34.40 7.37
CA THR A 1 -5.03 -34.43 6.30
C THR A 1 -5.11 -33.13 5.49
N LEU A 2 -4.66 -31.99 6.03
CA LEU A 2 -4.62 -30.67 5.35
C LEU A 2 -3.56 -30.60 4.23
N ASP A 3 -2.44 -31.27 4.41
CA ASP A 3 -1.27 -31.22 3.52
C ASP A 3 -1.50 -31.86 2.13
N ARG A 4 -2.34 -32.90 2.05
CA ARG A 4 -2.65 -33.58 0.76
C ARG A 4 -3.57 -32.78 -0.13
N SER A 5 -4.43 -31.95 0.42
CA SER A 5 -5.37 -31.11 -0.36
C SER A 5 -4.65 -29.93 -1.01
N SER A 6 -3.71 -29.30 -0.31
CA SER A 6 -2.89 -28.20 -0.81
C SER A 6 -1.97 -28.66 -1.95
N ALA A 7 -1.25 -29.78 -1.76
CA ALA A 7 -0.37 -30.32 -2.78
C ALA A 7 -1.11 -30.75 -4.06
N ALA A 8 -2.31 -31.30 -3.94
CA ALA A 8 -3.14 -31.66 -5.10
C ALA A 8 -3.63 -30.43 -5.87
N SER A 9 -3.97 -29.35 -5.16
CA SER A 9 -4.37 -28.08 -5.75
C SER A 9 -3.21 -27.42 -6.51
N ASP A 10 -1.98 -27.46 -5.96
CA ASP A 10 -0.78 -26.93 -6.60
C ASP A 10 -0.48 -27.63 -7.92
N VAL A 11 -0.46 -28.96 -7.92
CA VAL A 11 -0.22 -29.76 -9.13
C VAL A 11 -1.25 -29.46 -10.20
N TYR A 12 -2.53 -29.36 -9.83
CA TYR A 12 -3.61 -29.05 -10.78
C TYR A 12 -3.45 -27.67 -11.41
N LYS A 13 -3.14 -26.64 -10.61
CA LYS A 13 -2.94 -25.26 -11.10
C LYS A 13 -1.70 -25.13 -12.00
N ARG A 14 -0.60 -25.78 -11.64
CA ARG A 14 0.60 -25.85 -12.50
C ARG A 14 0.30 -26.55 -13.83
N GLN A 15 -0.48 -27.63 -13.81
CA GLN A 15 -0.90 -28.32 -15.03
C GLN A 15 -1.81 -27.44 -15.90
N ALA A 16 -2.75 -26.72 -15.30
CA ALA A 16 -3.62 -25.79 -16.02
C ALA A 16 -2.80 -24.67 -16.69
N LEU A 17 -1.86 -24.06 -15.98
CA LEU A 17 -0.94 -23.06 -16.53
C LEU A 17 -0.08 -23.64 -17.67
N ALA A 18 0.49 -24.82 -17.48
CA ALA A 18 1.29 -25.48 -18.51
C ALA A 18 0.47 -25.76 -19.79
N ARG A 19 -0.78 -26.21 -19.64
CA ARG A 19 -1.69 -26.41 -20.78
C ARG A 19 -2.03 -25.10 -21.48
N ALA A 20 -2.23 -24.01 -20.73
CA ALA A 20 -2.54 -22.69 -21.30
C ALA A 20 -1.34 -22.08 -22.03
N LEU A 21 -0.12 -22.38 -21.60
CA LEU A 21 1.12 -21.90 -22.22
C LEU A 21 1.65 -22.81 -23.35
N ALA A 22 1.21 -24.07 -23.44
CA ALA A 22 1.70 -25.04 -24.44
C ALA A 22 1.49 -24.57 -25.90
N PRO A 23 0.37 -23.92 -26.27
CA PRO A 23 0.18 -23.41 -27.64
C PRO A 23 0.91 -22.09 -27.92
N GLU A 24 1.77 -21.61 -27.02
CA GLU A 24 2.52 -20.35 -27.15
C GLU A 24 1.63 -19.13 -27.44
N PRO A 25 0.65 -18.83 -26.58
CA PRO A 25 -0.29 -17.73 -26.81
C PRO A 25 0.44 -16.39 -26.73
N GLN A 26 -0.03 -15.41 -27.52
CA GLN A 26 0.41 -14.01 -27.41
C GLN A 26 -0.15 -13.32 -26.16
N LEU A 27 -1.34 -13.73 -25.71
CA LEU A 27 -2.04 -13.21 -24.53
C LEU A 27 -2.59 -14.35 -23.69
N LEU A 28 -2.28 -14.33 -22.40
CA LEU A 28 -2.81 -15.25 -21.39
C LEU A 28 -3.81 -14.51 -20.49
N LEU A 29 -4.98 -15.08 -20.27
CA LEU A 29 -5.97 -14.56 -19.34
C LEU A 29 -6.01 -15.46 -18.09
N LEU A 30 -5.83 -14.85 -16.92
CA LEU A 30 -5.78 -15.52 -15.63
C LEU A 30 -6.86 -14.94 -14.73
N ASP A 31 -7.84 -15.74 -14.37
CA ASP A 31 -8.92 -15.36 -13.46
C ASP A 31 -8.71 -16.06 -12.12
N GLU A 32 -8.37 -15.28 -11.10
CA GLU A 32 -8.05 -15.72 -9.73
C GLU A 32 -7.14 -16.98 -9.68
N PRO A 33 -5.98 -16.97 -10.37
CA PRO A 33 -5.20 -18.21 -10.57
C PRO A 33 -4.59 -18.76 -9.28
N PHE A 34 -4.43 -17.93 -8.26
CA PHE A 34 -3.80 -18.31 -6.98
C PHE A 34 -4.81 -18.42 -5.82
N SER A 35 -6.12 -18.26 -6.10
CA SER A 35 -7.16 -18.45 -5.09
C SER A 35 -7.08 -19.84 -4.45
N ASN A 36 -7.43 -19.95 -3.17
CA ASN A 36 -7.40 -21.19 -2.38
C ASN A 36 -6.00 -21.82 -2.18
N LEU A 37 -4.92 -21.09 -2.40
CA LEU A 37 -3.57 -21.49 -2.02
C LEU A 37 -3.22 -20.89 -0.64
N ASP A 38 -2.37 -21.60 0.10
CA ASP A 38 -1.76 -21.01 1.30
C ASP A 38 -0.79 -19.86 0.92
N GLY A 39 -0.49 -18.98 1.87
CA GLY A 39 0.25 -17.74 1.58
C GLY A 39 1.67 -17.96 1.07
N GLU A 40 2.37 -19.01 1.53
CA GLU A 40 3.74 -19.32 1.08
C GLU A 40 3.73 -19.83 -0.36
N LEU A 41 2.85 -20.78 -0.65
CA LEU A 41 2.69 -21.37 -1.98
C LEU A 41 2.24 -20.31 -2.99
N ARG A 42 1.27 -19.47 -2.60
CA ARG A 42 0.78 -18.35 -3.42
C ARG A 42 1.92 -17.44 -3.83
N ARG A 43 2.71 -16.95 -2.87
CA ARG A 43 3.84 -16.06 -3.14
C ARG A 43 4.86 -16.69 -4.08
N ARG A 44 5.23 -17.94 -3.84
CA ARG A 44 6.17 -18.67 -4.69
C ARG A 44 5.65 -18.83 -6.12
N LEU A 45 4.40 -19.25 -6.29
CA LEU A 45 3.78 -19.41 -7.61
C LEU A 45 3.60 -18.11 -8.36
N SER A 46 3.26 -17.01 -7.68
CA SER A 46 3.16 -15.68 -8.29
C SER A 46 4.51 -15.29 -8.94
N HIS A 47 5.61 -15.47 -8.23
CA HIS A 47 6.94 -15.21 -8.80
C HIS A 47 7.28 -16.16 -9.96
N GLU A 48 7.04 -17.47 -9.82
CA GLU A 48 7.28 -18.43 -10.88
C GLU A 48 6.49 -18.11 -12.17
N VAL A 49 5.21 -17.75 -12.02
CA VAL A 49 4.34 -17.35 -13.16
C VAL A 49 4.88 -16.10 -13.83
N ARG A 50 5.26 -15.08 -13.06
CA ARG A 50 5.89 -13.87 -13.60
C ARG A 50 7.15 -14.21 -14.40
N ASP A 51 8.04 -15.00 -13.85
CA ASP A 51 9.31 -15.40 -14.50
C ASP A 51 9.07 -16.15 -15.81
N ILE A 52 8.11 -17.08 -15.84
CA ILE A 52 7.72 -17.82 -17.04
C ILE A 52 7.17 -16.89 -18.11
N LEU A 53 6.26 -15.96 -17.75
CA LEU A 53 5.67 -15.00 -18.69
C LEU A 53 6.75 -14.09 -19.28
N LYS A 54 7.64 -13.56 -18.44
CA LYS A 54 8.76 -12.72 -18.88
C LYS A 54 9.74 -13.47 -19.79
N ALA A 55 10.14 -14.68 -19.43
CA ALA A 55 11.07 -15.50 -20.23
C ALA A 55 10.49 -15.84 -21.61
N ARG A 56 9.16 -15.96 -21.71
CA ARG A 56 8.48 -16.28 -22.97
C ARG A 56 8.02 -15.05 -23.77
N GLY A 57 8.09 -13.85 -23.20
CA GLY A 57 7.54 -12.63 -23.82
C GLY A 57 6.02 -12.69 -23.99
N THR A 58 5.33 -13.51 -23.19
CA THR A 58 3.86 -13.65 -23.25
C THR A 58 3.21 -12.54 -22.43
N SER A 59 2.30 -11.78 -23.04
CA SER A 59 1.47 -10.82 -22.32
C SER A 59 0.41 -11.56 -21.49
N ALA A 60 0.07 -11.02 -20.30
CA ALA A 60 -0.98 -11.61 -19.48
C ALA A 60 -1.88 -10.54 -18.88
N ILE A 61 -3.17 -10.88 -18.73
CA ILE A 61 -4.13 -10.13 -17.92
C ILE A 61 -4.49 -11.01 -16.74
N LEU A 62 -4.21 -10.52 -15.53
CA LEU A 62 -4.53 -11.17 -14.27
C LEU A 62 -5.72 -10.44 -13.63
N VAL A 63 -6.77 -11.19 -13.30
CA VAL A 63 -7.86 -10.71 -12.45
C VAL A 63 -7.69 -11.35 -11.07
N THR A 64 -7.60 -10.53 -10.06
CA THR A 64 -7.47 -10.96 -8.66
C THR A 64 -8.05 -9.93 -7.71
N HIS A 65 -8.47 -10.37 -6.54
CA HIS A 65 -8.82 -9.51 -5.40
C HIS A 65 -7.68 -9.41 -4.37
N ASP A 66 -6.58 -10.12 -4.60
CA ASP A 66 -5.40 -10.12 -3.72
C ASP A 66 -4.37 -9.11 -4.24
N GLN A 67 -4.06 -8.13 -3.41
CA GLN A 67 -3.11 -7.05 -3.76
C GLN A 67 -1.68 -7.55 -3.86
N GLU A 68 -1.27 -8.50 -3.00
CA GLU A 68 0.07 -9.07 -3.03
C GLU A 68 0.30 -9.83 -4.34
N GLU A 69 -0.72 -10.57 -4.83
CA GLU A 69 -0.68 -11.23 -6.13
C GLU A 69 -0.53 -10.21 -7.27
N ALA A 70 -1.38 -9.19 -7.29
CA ALA A 70 -1.33 -8.15 -8.32
C ALA A 70 0.04 -7.47 -8.36
N PHE A 71 0.59 -7.11 -7.20
CA PHE A 71 1.87 -6.42 -7.09
C PHE A 71 3.07 -7.32 -7.43
N ALA A 72 3.00 -8.61 -7.08
CA ALA A 72 4.08 -9.55 -7.38
C ALA A 72 4.17 -9.90 -8.86
N VAL A 73 3.03 -10.01 -9.56
CA VAL A 73 2.99 -10.53 -10.95
C VAL A 73 3.00 -9.42 -11.99
N SER A 74 2.31 -8.30 -11.74
CA SER A 74 1.98 -7.35 -12.79
C SER A 74 3.01 -6.23 -12.96
N ASP A 75 3.16 -5.71 -14.17
CA ASP A 75 3.91 -4.48 -14.46
C ASP A 75 3.02 -3.25 -14.32
N GLN A 76 1.73 -3.41 -14.59
CA GLN A 76 0.68 -2.40 -14.48
C GLN A 76 -0.52 -3.02 -13.77
N VAL A 77 -1.16 -2.27 -12.93
CA VAL A 77 -2.35 -2.70 -12.18
C VAL A 77 -3.47 -1.70 -12.35
N GLY A 78 -4.67 -2.19 -12.66
CA GLY A 78 -5.89 -1.41 -12.70
C GLY A 78 -6.74 -1.66 -11.45
N VAL A 79 -7.04 -0.61 -10.70
CA VAL A 79 -7.97 -0.68 -9.55
C VAL A 79 -9.38 -0.36 -10.03
N PHE A 80 -10.29 -1.32 -9.87
CA PHE A 80 -11.69 -1.17 -10.25
C PHE A 80 -12.58 -1.02 -9.01
N ASN A 81 -13.54 -0.10 -9.11
CA ASN A 81 -14.55 0.12 -8.10
C ASN A 81 -15.92 0.31 -8.77
N GLN A 82 -16.92 -0.48 -8.40
CA GLN A 82 -18.28 -0.38 -8.93
C GLN A 82 -18.35 -0.29 -10.48
N GLY A 83 -17.51 -1.08 -11.17
CA GLY A 83 -17.45 -1.13 -12.62
C GLY A 83 -16.69 0.04 -13.29
N ARG A 84 -16.03 0.90 -12.51
CA ARG A 84 -15.21 1.99 -13.01
C ARG A 84 -13.73 1.73 -12.71
N LEU A 85 -12.87 2.10 -13.65
CA LEU A 85 -11.43 2.12 -13.44
C LEU A 85 -11.08 3.39 -12.67
N GLU A 86 -10.61 3.23 -11.42
CA GLU A 86 -10.22 4.33 -10.52
C GLU A 86 -8.80 4.82 -10.81
N GLN A 87 -7.88 3.88 -11.05
CA GLN A 87 -6.50 4.19 -11.40
C GLN A 87 -5.88 3.02 -12.16
N TRP A 88 -5.00 3.33 -13.11
CA TRP A 88 -4.16 2.38 -13.84
C TRP A 88 -2.72 2.85 -13.76
N ASP A 89 -1.87 2.10 -13.06
CA ASP A 89 -0.48 2.50 -12.83
C ASP A 89 0.40 1.29 -12.46
N THR A 90 1.70 1.55 -12.24
CA THR A 90 2.59 0.56 -11.64
C THR A 90 2.17 0.26 -10.20
N PRO A 91 2.49 -0.95 -9.66
CA PRO A 91 2.29 -1.25 -8.24
C PRO A 91 2.86 -0.19 -7.30
N PHE A 92 4.06 0.31 -7.62
CA PHE A 92 4.73 1.35 -6.83
C PHE A 92 3.91 2.64 -6.77
N ASN A 93 3.47 3.14 -7.91
CA ASN A 93 2.69 4.40 -7.97
C ASN A 93 1.31 4.25 -7.32
N LEU A 94 0.65 3.09 -7.47
CA LEU A 94 -0.63 2.84 -6.79
C LEU A 94 -0.50 2.94 -5.27
N TYR A 95 0.61 2.49 -4.70
CA TYR A 95 0.87 2.56 -3.27
C TYR A 95 1.29 3.95 -2.81
N HIS A 96 2.24 4.58 -3.52
CA HIS A 96 2.85 5.85 -3.11
C HIS A 96 2.13 7.09 -3.65
N GLU A 97 1.40 6.97 -4.77
CA GLU A 97 0.70 8.08 -5.43
C GLU A 97 -0.75 7.72 -5.80
N PRO A 98 -1.56 7.25 -4.84
CA PRO A 98 -2.95 6.89 -5.11
C PRO A 98 -3.74 8.12 -5.58
N ALA A 99 -4.57 7.93 -6.62
CA ALA A 99 -5.35 9.00 -7.24
C ALA A 99 -6.55 9.45 -6.39
N SER A 100 -7.01 8.61 -5.48
CA SER A 100 -8.17 8.89 -4.63
C SER A 100 -8.03 8.26 -3.24
N PRO A 101 -8.79 8.75 -2.22
CA PRO A 101 -8.83 8.11 -0.91
C PRO A 101 -9.29 6.64 -0.98
N PHE A 102 -10.13 6.31 -1.96
CA PHE A 102 -10.56 4.94 -2.19
C PHE A 102 -9.36 4.06 -2.59
N VAL A 103 -8.59 4.46 -3.60
CA VAL A 103 -7.39 3.72 -4.04
C VAL A 103 -6.40 3.62 -2.90
N ALA A 104 -6.15 4.72 -2.17
CA ALA A 104 -5.25 4.74 -1.01
C ALA A 104 -5.61 3.70 0.04
N SER A 105 -6.90 3.60 0.39
CA SER A 105 -7.40 2.65 1.39
C SER A 105 -7.49 1.22 0.86
N PHE A 106 -7.67 1.07 -0.46
CA PHE A 106 -7.78 -0.24 -1.11
C PHE A 106 -6.41 -0.92 -1.26
N VAL A 107 -5.37 -0.17 -1.65
CA VAL A 107 -4.05 -0.73 -1.99
C VAL A 107 -3.09 -0.89 -0.81
N GLY A 108 -3.48 -0.50 0.38
CA GLY A 108 -2.62 -0.67 1.57
C GLY A 108 -3.17 0.04 2.79
N GLN A 109 -2.63 -0.35 3.93
CA GLN A 109 -2.93 0.34 5.19
C GLN A 109 -2.37 1.76 5.16
N GLY A 110 -3.14 2.72 5.68
CA GLY A 110 -2.73 4.10 5.80
C GLY A 110 -3.71 4.90 6.64
N TYR A 111 -3.26 6.03 7.14
CA TYR A 111 -4.00 6.94 7.99
C TYR A 111 -4.17 8.28 7.30
N PHE A 112 -5.35 8.84 7.39
CA PHE A 112 -5.60 10.21 6.94
C PHE A 112 -5.57 11.12 8.14
N ILE A 113 -4.57 12.02 8.19
CA ILE A 113 -4.49 13.05 9.21
C ILE A 113 -4.90 14.40 8.63
N ARG A 114 -5.59 15.19 9.44
CA ARG A 114 -5.98 16.53 9.04
C ARG A 114 -4.78 17.46 8.98
N GLY A 115 -4.68 18.22 7.88
CA GLY A 115 -3.66 19.24 7.70
C GLY A 115 -4.20 20.50 7.08
N GLN A 116 -3.36 21.54 7.07
CA GLN A 116 -3.57 22.78 6.37
C GLN A 116 -2.44 23.04 5.39
N LEU A 117 -2.76 23.25 4.12
CA LEU A 117 -1.78 23.53 3.09
C LEU A 117 -1.15 24.91 3.35
N LEU A 118 0.15 24.97 3.58
CA LEU A 118 0.90 26.21 3.80
C LEU A 118 1.40 26.80 2.49
N SER A 119 1.87 25.94 1.59
CA SER A 119 2.32 26.23 0.23
C SER A 119 1.88 25.10 -0.68
N PRO A 120 2.05 25.19 -2.01
CA PRO A 120 1.63 24.12 -2.92
C PRO A 120 2.20 22.73 -2.60
N ASP A 121 3.32 22.65 -1.89
CA ASP A 121 4.03 21.40 -1.57
C ASP A 121 4.28 21.18 -0.07
N THR A 122 3.67 22.00 0.80
CA THR A 122 3.94 21.97 2.25
C THR A 122 2.65 21.98 3.04
N VAL A 123 2.50 21.03 3.96
CA VAL A 123 1.31 20.89 4.80
C VAL A 123 1.67 20.94 6.27
N GLN A 124 0.96 21.75 7.05
CA GLN A 124 0.99 21.72 8.51
C GLN A 124 0.02 20.68 9.02
N THR A 125 0.51 19.78 9.86
CA THR A 125 -0.28 18.73 10.52
C THR A 125 -0.01 18.70 12.02
N GLU A 126 -0.69 17.83 12.75
CA GLU A 126 -0.38 17.55 14.16
C GLU A 126 0.99 16.87 14.35
N LEU A 127 1.55 16.26 13.30
CA LEU A 127 2.91 15.68 13.31
C LEU A 127 3.99 16.70 12.93
N GLY A 128 3.63 17.97 12.75
CA GLY A 128 4.52 19.03 12.29
C GLY A 128 4.32 19.40 10.82
N VAL A 129 5.29 20.09 10.27
CA VAL A 129 5.30 20.49 8.85
C VAL A 129 5.87 19.35 8.03
N ILE A 130 5.10 18.95 7.00
CA ILE A 130 5.49 17.90 6.05
C ILE A 130 5.70 18.56 4.69
N HIS A 131 6.85 18.28 4.07
CA HIS A 131 7.21 18.76 2.74
C HIS A 131 7.01 17.65 1.72
N GLY A 132 6.39 18.00 0.59
CA GLY A 132 6.13 17.05 -0.49
C GLY A 132 7.12 17.15 -1.64
N ASN A 133 7.09 16.16 -2.51
CA ASN A 133 7.88 16.06 -3.73
C ASN A 133 7.20 16.65 -4.97
N ARG A 134 5.95 17.11 -4.83
CA ARG A 134 5.16 17.72 -5.92
C ARG A 134 4.28 18.86 -5.41
N ALA A 135 3.93 19.76 -6.33
CA ALA A 135 3.00 20.85 -6.03
C ALA A 135 1.55 20.44 -6.25
N TYR A 136 0.68 20.85 -5.34
CA TYR A 136 -0.77 20.69 -5.42
C TYR A 136 -1.43 21.99 -5.91
N THR A 137 -2.52 21.85 -6.66
CA THR A 137 -3.28 22.98 -7.23
C THR A 137 -4.22 23.67 -6.24
N MET A 138 -4.36 23.10 -5.03
CA MET A 138 -5.20 23.67 -3.96
C MET A 138 -4.57 24.95 -3.41
N ALA A 139 -5.43 25.91 -3.02
CA ALA A 139 -4.96 27.20 -2.50
C ALA A 139 -4.29 27.01 -1.11
N PRO A 140 -3.23 27.78 -0.79
CA PRO A 140 -2.72 27.87 0.59
C PRO A 140 -3.86 28.19 1.57
N GLY A 141 -3.83 27.58 2.75
CA GLY A 141 -4.90 27.66 3.75
C GLY A 141 -6.00 26.61 3.57
N SER A 142 -6.01 25.83 2.47
CA SER A 142 -6.98 24.76 2.29
C SER A 142 -6.80 23.67 3.34
N SER A 143 -7.94 23.19 3.88
CA SER A 143 -7.95 22.00 4.74
C SER A 143 -7.82 20.74 3.89
N VAL A 144 -6.90 19.88 4.23
CA VAL A 144 -6.56 18.66 3.49
C VAL A 144 -6.49 17.45 4.40
N ASP A 145 -6.70 16.28 3.83
CA ASP A 145 -6.38 14.99 4.44
C ASP A 145 -5.05 14.50 3.86
N VAL A 146 -4.06 14.32 4.73
CA VAL A 146 -2.74 13.81 4.38
C VAL A 146 -2.73 12.31 4.61
N LEU A 147 -2.41 11.55 3.57
CA LEU A 147 -2.18 10.12 3.69
C LEU A 147 -0.79 9.88 4.30
N LEU A 148 -0.74 9.07 5.34
CA LEU A 148 0.50 8.53 5.91
C LEU A 148 0.43 7.02 5.92
N ARG A 149 1.46 6.38 5.42
CA ARG A 149 1.66 4.94 5.50
C ARG A 149 2.40 4.59 6.80
N PRO A 150 2.27 3.35 7.31
CA PRO A 150 3.01 2.94 8.51
C PRO A 150 4.54 3.04 8.38
N ASP A 151 5.07 2.95 7.16
CA ASP A 151 6.49 3.09 6.83
C ASP A 151 6.96 4.55 6.68
N ASP A 152 6.03 5.52 6.56
CA ASP A 152 6.34 6.94 6.60
C ASP A 152 6.68 7.44 8.02
N ILE A 153 6.36 6.67 9.05
CA ILE A 153 6.61 7.04 10.44
C ILE A 153 7.83 6.26 10.93
N VAL A 154 8.90 6.98 11.21
CA VAL A 154 10.16 6.38 11.68
C VAL A 154 10.52 6.82 13.08
N PRO A 155 11.19 5.96 13.87
CA PRO A 155 11.69 6.34 15.19
C PRO A 155 12.81 7.39 15.05
N ASP A 156 12.78 8.38 15.94
CA ASP A 156 13.79 9.46 16.00
C ASP A 156 13.95 9.88 17.46
N ALA A 157 15.08 9.47 18.06
CA ALA A 157 15.33 9.73 19.49
C ALA A 157 15.48 11.23 19.82
N ASP A 158 15.87 12.04 18.82
CA ASP A 158 16.08 13.49 18.98
C ASP A 158 14.81 14.29 18.66
N SER A 159 13.74 13.62 18.24
CA SER A 159 12.49 14.29 17.88
C SER A 159 11.78 14.86 19.11
N ALA A 160 11.32 16.11 18.98
CA ALA A 160 10.44 16.73 19.96
C ALA A 160 9.03 16.12 19.96
N LEU A 161 8.62 15.48 18.85
CA LEU A 161 7.35 14.79 18.74
C LEU A 161 7.45 13.41 19.39
N GLN A 162 6.78 13.25 20.53
CA GLN A 162 6.74 12.01 21.29
C GLN A 162 5.38 11.34 21.12
N ALA A 163 5.39 10.02 20.88
CA ALA A 163 4.18 9.21 20.83
C ALA A 163 4.24 8.08 21.86
N GLN A 164 3.10 7.75 22.43
CA GLN A 164 3.01 6.61 23.34
C GLN A 164 2.71 5.33 22.56
N ILE A 165 3.46 4.27 22.83
CA ILE A 165 3.15 2.93 22.31
C ILE A 165 1.94 2.38 23.05
N VAL A 166 0.85 2.14 22.32
CA VAL A 166 -0.39 1.55 22.86
C VAL A 166 -0.63 0.14 22.36
N GLY A 167 0.13 -0.31 21.36
CA GLY A 167 0.05 -1.68 20.86
C GLY A 167 1.30 -2.08 20.09
N LYS A 168 1.53 -3.39 20.00
CA LYS A 168 2.69 -3.97 19.33
C LYS A 168 2.32 -5.30 18.71
N THR A 169 2.70 -5.49 17.45
CA THR A 169 2.57 -6.76 16.73
C THR A 169 3.89 -7.10 16.05
N PHE A 170 4.53 -8.17 16.45
CA PHE A 170 5.77 -8.62 15.85
C PHE A 170 5.50 -9.35 14.54
N LEU A 171 6.11 -8.90 13.45
CA LEU A 171 5.92 -9.43 12.10
C LEU A 171 7.16 -10.18 11.56
N GLY A 172 8.14 -10.47 12.42
CA GLY A 172 9.41 -11.10 12.04
C GLY A 172 10.49 -10.07 11.71
N ALA A 173 10.64 -9.67 10.46
CA ALA A 173 11.63 -8.68 10.05
C ALA A 173 11.34 -7.25 10.53
N ALA A 174 10.09 -6.97 10.90
CA ALA A 174 9.62 -5.69 11.39
C ALA A 174 8.65 -5.87 12.57
N THR A 175 8.37 -4.77 13.26
CA THR A 175 7.33 -4.71 14.29
C THR A 175 6.38 -3.58 13.94
N LEU A 176 5.09 -3.89 13.88
CA LEU A 176 4.02 -2.91 13.74
C LEU A 176 3.67 -2.38 15.13
N TYR A 177 3.83 -1.08 15.33
CA TYR A 177 3.45 -0.37 16.53
C TYR A 177 2.21 0.46 16.30
N ARG A 178 1.29 0.42 17.25
CA ARG A 178 0.19 1.36 17.34
C ARG A 178 0.60 2.45 18.32
N LEU A 179 0.63 3.68 17.82
CA LEU A 179 1.10 4.88 18.51
C LEU A 179 -0.06 5.79 18.83
N GLN A 180 -0.06 6.39 20.02
CA GLN A 180 -0.97 7.46 20.39
C GLN A 180 -0.20 8.77 20.52
N LEU A 181 -0.65 9.78 19.78
CA LEU A 181 -0.09 11.13 19.81
C LEU A 181 -0.58 11.89 21.05
N PRO A 182 0.11 12.97 21.45
CA PRO A 182 -0.34 13.85 22.56
C PRO A 182 -1.75 14.44 22.33
N THR A 183 -2.17 14.58 21.09
CA THR A 183 -3.51 15.04 20.68
C THR A 183 -4.60 13.99 20.93
N GLY A 184 -4.23 12.75 21.21
CA GLY A 184 -5.14 11.60 21.33
C GLY A 184 -5.34 10.82 20.03
N SER A 185 -4.87 11.33 18.89
CA SER A 185 -4.91 10.61 17.60
C SER A 185 -4.06 9.34 17.66
N GLN A 186 -4.49 8.30 16.94
CA GLN A 186 -3.76 7.05 16.82
C GLN A 186 -3.33 6.82 15.38
N LEU A 187 -2.13 6.27 15.22
CA LEU A 187 -1.57 5.84 13.95
C LEU A 187 -0.73 4.57 14.13
N GLU A 188 -0.40 3.92 13.05
CA GLU A 188 0.51 2.78 13.06
C GLU A 188 1.84 3.16 12.43
N ALA A 189 2.91 2.52 12.91
CA ALA A 189 4.26 2.68 12.40
C ALA A 189 4.93 1.32 12.30
N ILE A 190 5.73 1.11 11.26
CA ILE A 190 6.54 -0.09 11.09
C ILE A 190 7.98 0.26 11.43
N PHE A 191 8.49 -0.34 12.51
CA PHE A 191 9.89 -0.18 12.90
C PHE A 191 10.68 -1.47 12.64
N PRO A 192 12.00 -1.37 12.43
CA PRO A 192 12.86 -2.56 12.34
C PRO A 192 12.70 -3.47 13.55
N SER A 193 12.74 -4.79 13.36
CA SER A 193 12.47 -5.78 14.42
C SER A 193 13.38 -5.68 15.64
N HIS A 194 14.56 -5.10 15.48
CA HIS A 194 15.51 -4.88 16.58
C HIS A 194 15.13 -3.70 17.49
N ALA A 195 14.20 -2.85 17.09
CA ALA A 195 13.63 -1.80 17.94
C ALA A 195 12.52 -2.40 18.79
N ASP A 196 12.87 -2.86 20.01
CA ASP A 196 11.95 -3.59 20.91
C ASP A 196 11.34 -2.65 21.96
N HIS A 197 10.47 -1.75 21.52
CA HIS A 197 9.71 -0.89 22.41
C HIS A 197 8.53 -1.63 23.04
N GLN A 198 8.17 -1.25 24.27
CA GLN A 198 7.07 -1.89 25.01
C GLN A 198 5.83 -0.98 25.10
N PRO A 199 4.62 -1.54 25.16
CA PRO A 199 3.42 -0.75 25.42
C PRO A 199 3.58 0.10 26.69
N GLY A 200 3.14 1.35 26.62
CA GLY A 200 3.30 2.36 27.67
C GLY A 200 4.55 3.22 27.55
N GLN A 201 5.55 2.81 26.77
CA GLN A 201 6.75 3.62 26.52
C GLN A 201 6.44 4.81 25.61
N GLN A 202 7.19 5.90 25.81
CA GLN A 202 7.26 7.02 24.87
C GLN A 202 8.37 6.77 23.85
N VAL A 203 8.11 7.11 22.62
CA VAL A 203 9.09 7.05 21.53
C VAL A 203 9.04 8.34 20.73
N GLY A 204 10.21 8.91 20.46
CA GLY A 204 10.33 10.02 19.52
C GLY A 204 10.12 9.51 18.11
N ILE A 205 9.32 10.23 17.33
CA ILE A 205 9.00 9.88 15.95
C ILE A 205 9.16 11.09 15.04
N ARG A 206 9.38 10.82 13.76
CA ARG A 206 9.28 11.82 12.69
C ARG A 206 8.60 11.23 11.46
N VAL A 207 8.02 12.10 10.66
CA VAL A 207 7.50 11.74 9.33
C VAL A 207 8.68 11.75 8.35
N ALA A 208 8.84 10.65 7.63
CA ALA A 208 9.84 10.46 6.58
C ALA A 208 9.16 10.08 5.25
N ALA A 209 8.08 10.79 4.92
CA ALA A 209 7.34 10.57 3.69
C ALA A 209 8.09 11.21 2.51
N ASP A 210 8.61 10.37 1.60
CA ASP A 210 9.21 10.84 0.34
C ASP A 210 8.12 11.26 -0.66
N HIS A 211 6.91 10.72 -0.51
CA HIS A 211 5.73 10.99 -1.33
C HIS A 211 4.62 11.57 -0.46
N LEU A 212 4.50 12.90 -0.43
CA LEU A 212 3.36 13.54 0.23
C LEU A 212 2.11 13.37 -0.63
N VAL A 213 1.10 12.68 -0.10
CA VAL A 213 -0.21 12.51 -0.76
C VAL A 213 -1.26 13.26 0.03
N VAL A 214 -1.93 14.21 -0.62
CA VAL A 214 -2.99 15.00 0.01
C VAL A 214 -4.28 14.94 -0.81
N PHE A 215 -5.40 14.89 -0.12
CA PHE A 215 -6.74 14.96 -0.70
C PHE A 215 -7.49 16.15 -0.10
N PRO A 216 -8.45 16.75 -0.86
CA PRO A 216 -9.33 17.74 -0.28
C PRO A 216 -10.08 17.17 0.93
N ALA A 217 -10.08 17.89 2.04
CA ALA A 217 -10.83 17.46 3.22
C ALA A 217 -12.34 17.46 2.95
N PRO A 218 -13.14 16.54 3.52
CA PRO A 218 -14.60 16.60 3.45
C PRO A 218 -15.12 17.96 3.91
N GLY A 219 -15.93 18.62 3.06
CA GLY A 219 -16.47 19.96 3.32
C GLY A 219 -15.57 21.12 2.91
N SER A 220 -14.34 20.89 2.44
CA SER A 220 -13.57 21.93 1.76
C SER A 220 -14.14 22.14 0.35
N VAL A 221 -14.29 23.40 -0.07
CA VAL A 221 -14.72 23.73 -1.44
C VAL A 221 -13.59 23.30 -2.38
N ALA A 222 -13.75 22.14 -3.01
CA ALA A 222 -12.87 21.74 -4.09
C ALA A 222 -13.04 22.75 -5.22
N ALA A 223 -11.97 23.45 -5.58
CA ALA A 223 -11.97 24.18 -6.84
C ALA A 223 -12.21 23.12 -7.93
N GLN A 224 -13.34 23.23 -8.64
CA GLN A 224 -13.66 22.38 -9.77
C GLN A 224 -12.56 22.59 -10.82
N VAL A 225 -11.68 21.62 -10.94
CA VAL A 225 -10.79 21.55 -12.12
C VAL A 225 -11.66 21.02 -13.26
N ASN A 226 -12.11 21.93 -14.11
CA ASN A 226 -12.65 21.55 -15.41
C ASN A 226 -11.52 20.87 -16.20
N LEU A 227 -11.77 19.61 -16.61
CA LEU A 227 -10.97 18.86 -17.57
C LEU A 227 -11.07 19.48 -18.95
#